data_7b6bf563872f95439976e0a8490b7b65
#
_entry.id   7b6bf563872f95439976e0a8490b7b65
#
_cell.length_a   1.000
_cell.length_b   1.000
_cell.length_c   1.000
_cell.angle_alpha   90.00
_cell.angle_beta   90.00
_cell.angle_gamma   90.00
#
_symmetry.space_group_name_H-M   'P 1'
#
loop_
_entity.id
_entity.type
_entity.pdbx_description
1 polymer ?
#
loop_
_entity_poly.entity_id
_entity_poly.type
_entity_poly.pdbx_seq_one_letter_code
_entity_poly.pdbx_strand_id
1 'polypeptide(L)'
;DEIKTKRCAVITTGNEVYKGRIKDAFLPVIKQKLGYYGSEVIRQVILPDEKSRIIEEIQKGLNENVDMIICTGGMSVDPDDVTPTAIKECGGELVTYGSPILPGAMFLLAYYGDTPILGVPSCAMYSKRTVLDLVLPRVLSDEKLTFEDIVEYGHGGLCLDCKVCTFPHCSFGK
;
A
#
# COMPACT_ATOMS: atom_id res chain seq x y z
N ASP A 1 15.89 9.85 -9.57
CA ASP A 1 14.86 10.90 -9.65
C ASP A 1 14.62 11.47 -8.26
N GLU A 2 14.11 12.71 -8.19
CA GLU A 2 13.84 13.39 -6.91
C GLU A 2 12.55 12.88 -6.30
N ILE A 3 12.56 12.58 -5.01
CA ILE A 3 11.36 12.19 -4.25
C ILE A 3 10.47 13.44 -4.08
N LYS A 4 9.20 13.32 -4.47
CA LYS A 4 8.21 14.38 -4.37
C LYS A 4 7.28 14.17 -3.19
N THR A 5 6.85 15.25 -2.59
CA THR A 5 5.81 15.20 -1.57
C THR A 5 4.45 14.91 -2.21
N LYS A 6 3.68 14.01 -1.62
CA LYS A 6 2.38 13.59 -2.13
C LYS A 6 1.28 13.78 -1.08
N ARG A 7 0.09 14.11 -1.57
CA ARG A 7 -1.15 14.17 -0.79
C ARG A 7 -1.87 12.84 -0.94
N CYS A 8 -1.96 12.07 0.13
CA CYS A 8 -2.41 10.68 0.08
C CYS A 8 -3.77 10.49 0.74
N ALA A 9 -4.60 9.63 0.16
CA ALA A 9 -5.78 9.08 0.82
C ALA A 9 -5.48 7.69 1.37
N VAL A 10 -5.95 7.39 2.58
CA VAL A 10 -5.85 6.05 3.19
C VAL A 10 -7.24 5.50 3.43
N ILE A 11 -7.50 4.33 2.87
CA ILE A 11 -8.75 3.58 3.03
C ILE A 11 -8.42 2.31 3.80
N THR A 12 -8.87 2.23 5.05
CA THR A 12 -8.72 1.05 5.91
C THR A 12 -10.01 0.25 5.87
N THR A 13 -9.94 -1.04 5.52
CA THR A 13 -11.09 -1.93 5.56
C THR A 13 -10.98 -2.95 6.69
N GLY A 14 -12.11 -3.44 7.14
CA GLY A 14 -12.19 -4.47 8.16
C GLY A 14 -13.38 -4.26 9.10
N ASN A 15 -14.25 -5.26 9.18
CA ASN A 15 -15.46 -5.18 10.00
C ASN A 15 -15.17 -4.94 11.49
N GLU A 16 -14.06 -5.47 12.00
CA GLU A 16 -13.70 -5.31 13.41
C GLU A 16 -13.19 -3.91 13.72
N VAL A 17 -12.38 -3.34 12.82
CA VAL A 17 -11.89 -1.95 12.94
C VAL A 17 -13.06 -0.98 12.76
N TYR A 18 -13.91 -1.21 11.77
CA TYR A 18 -15.08 -0.39 11.49
C TYR A 18 -16.08 -0.33 12.67
N LYS A 19 -16.30 -1.47 13.32
CA LYS A 19 -17.17 -1.57 14.52
C LYS A 19 -16.48 -1.10 15.80
N GLY A 20 -15.25 -0.62 15.73
CA GLY A 20 -14.48 -0.12 16.89
C GLY A 20 -14.04 -1.21 17.87
N ARG A 21 -14.06 -2.50 17.46
CA ARG A 21 -13.60 -3.62 18.28
C ARG A 21 -12.08 -3.68 18.37
N ILE A 22 -11.41 -3.26 17.30
CA ILE A 22 -9.96 -3.18 17.20
C ILE A 22 -9.60 -1.77 16.75
N LYS A 23 -8.52 -1.21 17.30
CA LYS A 23 -7.99 0.08 16.87
C LYS A 23 -7.25 -0.06 15.53
N ASP A 24 -7.43 0.91 14.62
CA ASP A 24 -6.64 0.97 13.39
C ASP A 24 -5.15 1.14 13.72
N ALA A 25 -4.37 0.10 13.42
CA ALA A 25 -2.93 0.09 13.58
C ALA A 25 -2.18 0.39 12.26
N PHE A 26 -2.87 0.42 11.12
CA PHE A 26 -2.25 0.76 9.83
C PHE A 26 -1.93 2.23 9.70
N LEU A 27 -2.88 3.10 10.03
CA LEU A 27 -2.73 4.54 9.80
C LEU A 27 -1.50 5.15 10.45
N PRO A 28 -1.14 4.83 11.71
CA PRO A 28 0.09 5.38 12.32
C PRO A 28 1.34 4.99 11.55
N VAL A 29 1.43 3.73 11.08
CA VAL A 29 2.57 3.22 10.30
C VAL A 29 2.65 3.90 8.94
N ILE A 30 1.52 4.01 8.23
CA ILE A 30 1.46 4.68 6.92
C ILE A 30 1.85 6.15 7.05
N LYS A 31 1.31 6.87 8.04
CA LYS A 31 1.69 8.27 8.32
C LYS A 31 3.17 8.43 8.59
N GLN A 32 3.77 7.53 9.38
CA GLN A 32 5.20 7.55 9.68
C GLN A 32 6.04 7.37 8.41
N LYS A 33 5.69 6.38 7.57
CA LYS A 33 6.43 6.09 6.33
C LYS A 33 6.30 7.22 5.31
N LEU A 34 5.11 7.76 5.12
CA LEU A 34 4.88 8.91 4.23
C LEU A 34 5.58 10.17 4.75
N GLY A 35 5.45 10.46 6.05
CA GLY A 35 6.08 11.63 6.68
C GLY A 35 7.60 11.63 6.61
N TYR A 36 8.24 10.45 6.58
CA TYR A 36 9.68 10.34 6.36
C TYR A 36 10.12 10.99 5.03
N TYR A 37 9.25 10.98 4.01
CA TYR A 37 9.48 11.59 2.71
C TYR A 37 8.77 12.95 2.53
N GLY A 38 8.22 13.53 3.60
CA GLY A 38 7.51 14.79 3.54
C GLY A 38 6.09 14.70 2.96
N SER A 39 5.60 13.49 2.66
CA SER A 39 4.24 13.25 2.17
C SER A 39 3.24 13.18 3.31
N GLU A 40 1.97 13.49 3.05
CA GLU A 40 0.95 13.57 4.08
C GLU A 40 -0.32 12.79 3.74
N VAL A 41 -1.00 12.33 4.78
CA VAL A 41 -2.35 11.75 4.67
C VAL A 41 -3.36 12.88 4.86
N ILE A 42 -4.00 13.28 3.76
CA ILE A 42 -5.02 14.35 3.77
C ILE A 42 -6.44 13.81 3.98
N ARG A 43 -6.63 12.52 3.71
CA ARG A 43 -7.92 11.84 3.84
C ARG A 43 -7.71 10.46 4.44
N GLN A 44 -8.55 10.12 5.42
CA GLN A 44 -8.61 8.78 5.98
C GLN A 44 -10.07 8.37 6.15
N VAL A 45 -10.36 7.12 5.81
CA VAL A 45 -11.65 6.50 6.08
C VAL A 45 -11.47 5.06 6.53
N ILE A 46 -12.34 4.63 7.44
CA ILE A 46 -12.44 3.23 7.86
C ILE A 46 -13.79 2.71 7.36
N LEU A 47 -13.75 1.60 6.62
CA LEU A 47 -14.91 1.00 5.97
C LEU A 47 -15.13 -0.44 6.43
N PRO A 48 -16.37 -0.93 6.39
CA PRO A 48 -16.61 -2.36 6.46
C PRO A 48 -16.07 -3.05 5.19
N ASP A 49 -16.00 -4.38 5.22
CA ASP A 49 -15.56 -5.19 4.08
C ASP A 49 -16.68 -5.27 3.01
N GLU A 50 -17.06 -4.11 2.48
CA GLU A 50 -18.09 -3.94 1.45
C GLU A 50 -17.49 -3.32 0.19
N LYS A 51 -17.45 -4.10 -0.90
CA LYS A 51 -16.82 -3.71 -2.17
C LYS A 51 -17.32 -2.37 -2.72
N SER A 52 -18.63 -2.15 -2.71
CA SER A 52 -19.23 -0.90 -3.22
C SER A 52 -18.76 0.35 -2.49
N ARG A 53 -18.61 0.27 -1.17
CA ARG A 53 -18.10 1.37 -0.35
C ARG A 53 -16.63 1.66 -0.62
N ILE A 54 -15.83 0.63 -0.84
CA ILE A 54 -14.41 0.78 -1.17
C ILE A 54 -14.27 1.48 -2.53
N ILE A 55 -15.04 1.05 -3.54
CA ILE A 55 -15.06 1.69 -4.87
C ILE A 55 -15.46 3.16 -4.75
N GLU A 56 -16.53 3.46 -4.01
CA GLU A 56 -17.01 4.84 -3.81
C GLU A 56 -15.92 5.72 -3.18
N GLU A 57 -15.20 5.24 -2.16
CA GLU A 57 -14.16 6.02 -1.51
C GLU A 57 -12.90 6.18 -2.36
N ILE A 58 -12.53 5.17 -3.16
CA ILE A 58 -11.46 5.33 -4.16
C ILE A 58 -11.84 6.43 -5.16
N GLN A 59 -13.06 6.41 -5.69
CA GLN A 59 -13.54 7.42 -6.64
C GLN A 59 -13.59 8.82 -6.02
N LYS A 60 -13.99 8.94 -4.75
CA LYS A 60 -13.94 10.23 -4.03
C LYS A 60 -12.50 10.75 -3.92
N GLY A 61 -11.56 9.90 -3.54
CA GLY A 61 -10.14 10.29 -3.48
C GLY A 61 -9.63 10.78 -4.84
N LEU A 62 -9.94 10.06 -5.91
CA LEU A 62 -9.56 10.45 -7.28
C LEU A 62 -10.18 11.79 -7.68
N ASN A 63 -11.46 12.05 -7.33
CA ASN A 63 -12.14 13.31 -7.61
C ASN A 63 -11.60 14.49 -6.77
N GLU A 64 -11.04 14.21 -5.60
CA GLU A 64 -10.36 15.20 -4.76
C GLU A 64 -8.91 15.46 -5.20
N ASN A 65 -8.46 14.87 -6.31
CA ASN A 65 -7.12 14.98 -6.87
C ASN A 65 -6.04 14.64 -5.84
N VAL A 66 -6.19 13.51 -5.14
CA VAL A 66 -5.09 12.96 -4.35
C VAL A 66 -4.00 12.43 -5.28
N ASP A 67 -2.76 12.53 -4.85
CA ASP A 67 -1.62 12.06 -5.64
C ASP A 67 -1.39 10.55 -5.52
N MET A 68 -1.95 9.91 -4.49
CA MET A 68 -1.83 8.48 -4.23
C MET A 68 -2.95 7.98 -3.31
N ILE A 69 -3.40 6.75 -3.52
CA ILE A 69 -4.35 6.06 -2.65
C ILE A 69 -3.67 4.84 -2.04
N ILE A 70 -3.83 4.64 -0.75
CA ILE A 70 -3.36 3.47 -0.02
C ILE A 70 -4.56 2.75 0.59
N CYS A 71 -4.78 1.51 0.16
CA CYS A 71 -5.80 0.62 0.71
C CYS A 71 -5.14 -0.36 1.68
N THR A 72 -5.72 -0.54 2.85
CA THR A 72 -5.25 -1.48 3.88
C THR A 72 -6.41 -2.32 4.39
N GLY A 73 -6.15 -3.57 4.75
CA GLY A 73 -7.18 -4.54 5.10
C GLY A 73 -7.81 -5.21 3.88
N GLY A 74 -8.45 -6.36 4.07
CA GLY A 74 -9.01 -7.15 2.97
C GLY A 74 -8.00 -7.48 1.88
N MET A 75 -6.75 -7.77 2.27
CA MET A 75 -5.59 -7.95 1.39
C MET A 75 -4.84 -9.24 1.73
N SER A 76 -5.54 -10.32 1.98
CA SER A 76 -4.94 -11.63 2.24
C SER A 76 -5.28 -12.63 1.11
N VAL A 77 -5.07 -13.90 1.38
CA VAL A 77 -5.45 -14.99 0.45
C VAL A 77 -6.91 -15.44 0.60
N ASP A 78 -7.68 -14.76 1.45
CA ASP A 78 -9.08 -15.12 1.67
C ASP A 78 -9.92 -14.76 0.43
N PRO A 79 -10.71 -15.70 -0.10
CA PRO A 79 -11.63 -15.42 -1.21
C PRO A 79 -12.63 -14.29 -0.91
N ASP A 80 -12.92 -14.04 0.37
CA ASP A 80 -13.84 -12.99 0.82
C ASP A 80 -13.18 -11.58 0.88
N ASP A 81 -11.87 -11.49 0.62
CA ASP A 81 -11.17 -10.22 0.55
C ASP A 81 -11.61 -9.40 -0.69
N VAL A 82 -12.29 -8.31 -0.41
CA VAL A 82 -12.96 -7.50 -1.45
C VAL A 82 -12.10 -6.35 -1.99
N THR A 83 -11.02 -5.97 -1.29
CA THR A 83 -10.22 -4.79 -1.65
C THR A 83 -9.55 -4.91 -3.02
N PRO A 84 -8.90 -6.03 -3.41
CA PRO A 84 -8.31 -6.16 -4.75
C PRO A 84 -9.34 -6.07 -5.86
N THR A 85 -10.51 -6.69 -5.65
CA THR A 85 -11.62 -6.64 -6.62
C THR A 85 -12.18 -5.23 -6.75
N ALA A 86 -12.32 -4.50 -5.64
CA ALA A 86 -12.78 -3.12 -5.65
C ALA A 86 -11.82 -2.20 -6.43
N ILE A 87 -10.51 -2.34 -6.22
CA ILE A 87 -9.49 -1.57 -6.97
C ILE A 87 -9.60 -1.83 -8.47
N LYS A 88 -9.76 -3.08 -8.88
CA LYS A 88 -9.93 -3.45 -10.28
C LYS A 88 -11.24 -2.90 -10.87
N GLU A 89 -12.35 -3.04 -10.17
CA GLU A 89 -13.67 -2.60 -10.64
C GLU A 89 -13.82 -1.08 -10.68
N CYS A 90 -13.06 -0.32 -9.88
CA CYS A 90 -13.07 1.14 -9.98
C CYS A 90 -12.34 1.68 -11.23
N GLY A 91 -11.74 0.82 -12.03
CA GLY A 91 -10.98 1.18 -13.23
C GLY A 91 -9.46 1.23 -13.02
N GLY A 92 -8.97 0.71 -11.91
CA GLY A 92 -7.53 0.58 -11.65
C GLY A 92 -6.90 -0.48 -12.58
N GLU A 93 -5.88 -0.05 -13.32
CA GLU A 93 -5.04 -0.97 -14.12
C GLU A 93 -4.07 -1.70 -13.18
N LEU A 94 -4.31 -2.99 -12.98
CA LEU A 94 -3.53 -3.80 -12.06
C LEU A 94 -2.14 -4.07 -12.65
N VAL A 95 -1.09 -3.64 -11.94
CA VAL A 95 0.31 -3.99 -12.22
C VAL A 95 0.63 -5.35 -11.61
N THR A 96 0.35 -5.51 -10.32
CA THR A 96 0.55 -6.78 -9.62
C THR A 96 -0.43 -6.94 -8.46
N TYR A 97 -0.81 -8.18 -8.19
CA TYR A 97 -1.36 -8.61 -6.91
C TYR A 97 -0.58 -9.83 -6.46
N GLY A 98 0.27 -9.59 -5.47
CA GLY A 98 1.33 -10.48 -5.05
C GLY A 98 2.71 -9.95 -5.40
N SER A 99 3.69 -10.31 -4.59
CA SER A 99 5.09 -9.95 -4.81
C SER A 99 6.04 -11.04 -4.28
N PRO A 100 7.24 -11.20 -4.86
CA PRO A 100 8.23 -12.15 -4.37
C PRO A 100 9.00 -11.61 -3.15
N ILE A 101 8.36 -10.81 -2.31
CA ILE A 101 8.98 -10.06 -1.20
C ILE A 101 8.33 -10.48 0.11
N LEU A 102 9.16 -10.81 1.10
CA LEU A 102 8.75 -11.12 2.46
C LEU A 102 9.47 -10.20 3.47
N PRO A 103 8.72 -9.48 4.33
CA PRO A 103 7.25 -9.40 4.40
C PRO A 103 6.64 -8.58 3.26
N GLY A 104 5.45 -8.99 2.79
CA GLY A 104 4.72 -8.21 1.78
C GLY A 104 4.17 -9.02 0.60
N ALA A 105 4.13 -10.37 0.70
CA ALA A 105 3.74 -11.24 -0.40
C ALA A 105 2.40 -10.88 -1.07
N MET A 106 1.43 -10.35 -0.31
CA MET A 106 0.10 -9.96 -0.83
C MET A 106 0.00 -8.48 -1.19
N PHE A 107 1.12 -7.82 -1.47
CA PHE A 107 1.13 -6.43 -1.93
C PHE A 107 0.42 -6.30 -3.28
N LEU A 108 -0.31 -5.21 -3.45
CA LEU A 108 -0.95 -4.85 -4.71
C LEU A 108 -0.49 -3.47 -5.17
N LEU A 109 -0.22 -3.35 -6.45
CA LEU A 109 -0.01 -2.08 -7.13
C LEU A 109 -0.95 -2.00 -8.33
N ALA A 110 -1.66 -0.89 -8.42
CA ALA A 110 -2.47 -0.53 -9.57
C ALA A 110 -2.31 0.95 -9.89
N TYR A 111 -2.71 1.37 -11.07
CA TYR A 111 -2.78 2.77 -11.46
C TYR A 111 -4.17 3.11 -11.99
N TYR A 112 -4.68 4.27 -11.60
CA TYR A 112 -5.81 4.91 -12.24
C TYR A 112 -5.28 6.14 -12.99
N GLY A 113 -5.10 6.02 -14.31
CA GLY A 113 -4.28 6.97 -15.05
C GLY A 113 -2.86 7.01 -14.49
N ASP A 114 -2.45 8.15 -13.96
CA ASP A 114 -1.13 8.33 -13.33
C ASP A 114 -1.17 8.24 -11.78
N THR A 115 -2.36 8.09 -11.21
CA THR A 115 -2.52 7.98 -9.74
C THR A 115 -2.28 6.55 -9.28
N PRO A 116 -1.22 6.28 -8.49
CA PRO A 116 -0.98 4.95 -7.93
C PRO A 116 -1.98 4.61 -6.83
N ILE A 117 -2.42 3.35 -6.85
CA ILE A 117 -3.25 2.74 -5.82
C ILE A 117 -2.48 1.56 -5.25
N LEU A 118 -2.11 1.65 -3.99
CA LEU A 118 -1.35 0.62 -3.28
C LEU A 118 -2.27 -0.18 -2.37
N GLY A 119 -2.24 -1.50 -2.47
CA GLY A 119 -2.83 -2.41 -1.50
C GLY A 119 -1.75 -2.91 -0.54
N VAL A 120 -1.84 -2.54 0.73
CA VAL A 120 -0.81 -2.82 1.73
C VAL A 120 -1.28 -3.91 2.69
N PRO A 121 -0.61 -5.08 2.70
CA PRO A 121 -0.99 -6.20 3.57
C PRO A 121 -0.66 -5.94 5.04
N SER A 122 -1.28 -6.73 5.93
CA SER A 122 -1.21 -6.57 7.39
C SER A 122 0.19 -6.63 7.99
N CYS A 123 1.14 -7.28 7.33
CA CYS A 123 2.53 -7.33 7.78
C CYS A 123 3.16 -5.94 7.95
N ALA A 124 2.65 -4.92 7.26
CA ALA A 124 3.13 -3.54 7.41
C ALA A 124 2.96 -2.99 8.84
N MET A 125 2.01 -3.53 9.63
CA MET A 125 1.80 -3.12 11.02
C MET A 125 2.87 -3.66 11.97
N TYR A 126 3.48 -4.80 11.64
CA TYR A 126 4.31 -5.57 12.56
C TYR A 126 5.78 -5.60 12.18
N SER A 127 6.07 -5.49 10.88
CA SER A 127 7.42 -5.61 10.35
C SER A 127 8.08 -4.26 10.17
N LYS A 128 9.35 -4.14 10.57
CA LYS A 128 10.13 -2.91 10.41
C LYS A 128 10.26 -2.49 8.95
N ARG A 129 10.50 -3.47 8.07
CA ARG A 129 10.62 -3.29 6.62
C ARG A 129 9.78 -4.30 5.87
N THR A 130 9.13 -3.83 4.82
CA THR A 130 8.24 -4.61 3.96
C THR A 130 8.41 -4.19 2.52
N VAL A 131 7.70 -4.82 1.60
CA VAL A 131 7.61 -4.39 0.21
C VAL A 131 7.30 -2.89 0.05
N LEU A 132 6.50 -2.33 0.95
CA LEU A 132 6.16 -0.89 0.91
C LEU A 132 7.41 -0.01 1.02
N ASP A 133 8.41 -0.39 1.82
CA ASP A 133 9.66 0.38 1.96
C ASP A 133 10.51 0.37 0.68
N LEU A 134 10.34 -0.64 -0.19
CA LEU A 134 11.02 -0.73 -1.48
C LEU A 134 10.29 0.04 -2.56
N VAL A 135 8.96 -0.06 -2.59
CA VAL A 135 8.12 0.52 -3.64
C VAL A 135 7.87 2.02 -3.43
N LEU A 136 7.61 2.42 -2.18
CA LEU A 136 7.19 3.78 -1.85
C LEU A 136 8.14 4.88 -2.37
N PRO A 137 9.47 4.80 -2.19
CA PRO A 137 10.38 5.83 -2.72
C PRO A 137 10.30 6.01 -4.23
N ARG A 138 10.14 4.91 -4.98
CA ARG A 138 10.03 4.93 -6.44
C ARG A 138 8.72 5.57 -6.88
N VAL A 139 7.60 5.18 -6.27
CA VAL A 139 6.28 5.78 -6.53
C VAL A 139 6.26 7.28 -6.17
N LEU A 140 6.94 7.67 -5.09
CA LEU A 140 7.05 9.09 -4.70
C LEU A 140 7.93 9.91 -5.65
N SER A 141 8.77 9.28 -6.46
CA SER A 141 9.53 9.95 -7.52
C SER A 141 8.82 9.97 -8.89
N ASP A 142 7.51 9.67 -8.91
CA ASP A 142 6.67 9.54 -10.11
C ASP A 142 7.12 8.44 -11.08
N GLU A 143 7.87 7.47 -10.59
CA GLU A 143 8.22 6.30 -11.38
C GLU A 143 7.00 5.40 -11.56
N LYS A 144 6.61 5.15 -12.79
CA LYS A 144 5.52 4.22 -13.12
C LYS A 144 6.07 2.80 -13.16
N LEU A 145 5.94 2.10 -12.04
CA LEU A 145 6.47 0.75 -11.89
C LEU A 145 5.70 -0.27 -12.73
N THR A 146 6.44 -1.24 -13.27
CA THR A 146 5.91 -2.37 -14.02
C THR A 146 5.88 -3.64 -13.16
N PHE A 147 5.30 -4.70 -13.70
CA PHE A 147 5.33 -6.03 -13.07
C PHE A 147 6.77 -6.54 -12.92
N GLU A 148 7.60 -6.32 -13.94
CA GLU A 148 9.01 -6.71 -13.97
C GLU A 148 9.79 -6.03 -12.86
N ASP A 149 9.56 -4.74 -12.60
CA ASP A 149 10.18 -3.99 -11.49
C ASP A 149 9.89 -4.64 -10.12
N ILE A 150 8.67 -5.15 -9.93
CA ILE A 150 8.31 -5.83 -8.68
C ILE A 150 8.97 -7.22 -8.60
N VAL A 151 9.05 -7.93 -9.71
CA VAL A 151 9.67 -9.27 -9.77
C VAL A 151 11.18 -9.22 -9.53
N GLU A 152 11.86 -8.18 -10.00
CA GLU A 152 13.31 -8.01 -9.79
C GLU A 152 13.70 -7.97 -8.31
N TYR A 153 12.87 -7.46 -7.43
CA TYR A 153 13.10 -7.50 -5.98
C TYR A 153 13.19 -8.91 -5.40
N GLY A 154 12.77 -9.94 -6.13
CA GLY A 154 12.83 -11.33 -5.69
C GLY A 154 14.24 -11.82 -5.36
N HIS A 155 15.29 -11.26 -5.97
CA HIS A 155 16.69 -11.60 -5.67
C HIS A 155 17.07 -11.28 -4.22
N GLY A 156 16.58 -10.14 -3.67
CA GLY A 156 16.77 -9.75 -2.27
C GLY A 156 15.46 -9.66 -1.52
N GLY A 157 14.47 -10.48 -1.87
CA GLY A 157 13.09 -10.35 -1.42
C GLY A 157 12.82 -10.71 0.05
N LEU A 158 13.81 -11.18 0.81
CA LEU A 158 13.63 -11.57 2.20
C LEU A 158 14.26 -10.55 3.16
N CYS A 159 13.42 -9.89 3.97
CA CYS A 159 13.90 -9.11 5.12
C CYS A 159 14.18 -10.04 6.30
N LEU A 160 15.41 -10.03 6.81
CA LEU A 160 15.86 -10.89 7.89
C LEU A 160 15.46 -10.39 9.30
N ASP A 161 14.72 -9.31 9.39
CA ASP A 161 14.31 -8.65 10.65
C ASP A 161 15.44 -8.47 11.67
N CYS A 162 16.57 -7.97 11.21
CA CYS A 162 17.78 -7.81 12.01
C CYS A 162 17.52 -7.00 13.29
N LYS A 163 18.21 -7.35 14.39
CA LYS A 163 18.12 -6.59 15.66
C LYS A 163 18.39 -5.09 15.44
N VAL A 164 19.43 -4.78 14.68
CA VAL A 164 19.75 -3.42 14.21
C VAL A 164 19.43 -3.35 12.72
N CYS A 165 18.43 -2.56 12.35
CA CYS A 165 18.05 -2.38 10.96
C CYS A 165 19.01 -1.44 10.24
N THR A 166 19.68 -1.93 9.21
CA THR A 166 20.61 -1.15 8.38
C THR A 166 20.02 -0.75 7.02
N PHE A 167 18.74 -0.98 6.80
CA PHE A 167 18.07 -0.58 5.56
C PHE A 167 18.27 0.93 5.27
N PRO A 168 18.58 1.33 4.05
CA PRO A 168 18.67 0.54 2.80
C PRO A 168 20.05 -0.12 2.53
N HIS A 169 20.98 -0.11 3.47
CA HIS A 169 22.35 -0.64 3.34
C HIS A 169 22.41 -2.14 3.73
N CYS A 170 21.50 -2.95 3.20
CA CYS A 170 21.41 -4.39 3.41
C CYS A 170 21.02 -5.10 2.11
N SER A 171 20.89 -6.43 2.13
CA SER A 171 20.51 -7.22 0.96
C SER A 171 19.03 -7.13 0.57
N PHE A 172 18.18 -6.58 1.44
CA PHE A 172 16.73 -6.51 1.19
C PHE A 172 16.43 -5.58 0.01
N GLY A 173 15.79 -6.15 -1.03
CA GLY A 173 15.42 -5.46 -2.26
C GLY A 173 16.57 -5.20 -3.23
N LYS A 174 17.63 -6.05 -3.20
CA LYS A 174 18.80 -5.91 -4.08
C LYS A 174 19.13 -7.19 -4.81
#